data_92b798ba310ff6f61d036784d0236ff6
#
_entry.id   92b798ba310ff6f61d036784d0236ff6
#
_cell.length_a   1.000
_cell.length_b   1.000
_cell.length_c   1.000
_cell.angle_alpha   90.00
_cell.angle_beta   90.00
_cell.angle_gamma   90.00
#
_symmetry.space_group_name_H-M   'P 1'
#
loop_
_entity.id
_entity.type
_entity.pdbx_description
1 polymer ?
#
loop_
_entity_poly.entity_id
_entity_poly.type
_entity_poly.pdbx_seq_one_letter_code
_entity_poly.pdbx_strand_id
1 'polypeptide(L)'
;MDPLEGVRIKSGIAELDRVLGGGIMKRSAILIGGEPGIGKSTLLLQTAAAAETKGRILYVSGEESAGQLKLRANRLGLRGDRIEILCSGNLEDIMAVIEALKPVLIMVDSAQTIFSAEAGLAAGTVNQMKYCCLELVSWIKEHDASLFLTAHVTKDGFISGPKTIEHMVDTVLYFEDSNHNEDTRFLRAAKNRFGSVDEIGIFTMGEKGLSIVEDTSLLFLVSREGELPPGIVTAAVLEGSRTLLVEIQALTVPAKGSMSRVFSDRIDSARVSRVAAVIEKHLGLRLSDQDLYINVAGGIRITEVGVELALACALYSARTGIPAPAKTAIAGELSLAGEVRPLRRLSGRVKTARKAGFTEFYGPLSSAEEGDQRRQNAEGGSLNQIEGLPSEGFFAFRNIKEAVKALFSVSKEKQAL
;
A
#
# COMPACT_ATOMS: atom_id res chain seq x y z
N MET A 1 22.45 -7.44 -24.63
CA MET A 1 21.96 -7.06 -23.31
C MET A 1 23.15 -6.61 -22.50
N ASP A 2 23.09 -5.42 -21.90
CA ASP A 2 24.14 -4.92 -21.00
C ASP A 2 24.20 -5.88 -19.79
N PRO A 3 25.40 -6.40 -19.39
CA PRO A 3 25.52 -7.32 -18.25
C PRO A 3 25.09 -6.72 -16.91
N LEU A 4 24.79 -5.43 -16.85
CA LEU A 4 24.26 -4.73 -15.66
C LEU A 4 22.73 -4.65 -15.64
N GLU A 5 22.02 -5.00 -16.71
CA GLU A 5 20.56 -5.11 -16.70
C GLU A 5 20.11 -6.21 -15.74
N GLY A 6 19.37 -5.81 -14.69
CA GLY A 6 18.86 -6.71 -13.65
C GLY A 6 19.69 -6.77 -12.37
N VAL A 7 20.87 -6.14 -12.31
CA VAL A 7 21.65 -6.07 -11.07
C VAL A 7 21.05 -5.05 -10.12
N ARG A 8 20.74 -5.50 -8.90
CA ARG A 8 20.15 -4.67 -7.85
C ARG A 8 21.08 -4.50 -6.66
N ILE A 9 21.05 -3.32 -6.07
CA ILE A 9 21.67 -3.02 -4.76
C ILE A 9 20.58 -3.17 -3.70
N LYS A 10 20.82 -3.96 -2.67
CA LYS A 10 19.92 -4.00 -1.50
C LYS A 10 19.99 -2.67 -0.77
N SER A 11 18.81 -2.11 -0.48
CA SER A 11 18.72 -0.85 0.26
C SER A 11 19.05 -1.01 1.75
N GLY A 12 19.10 -2.26 2.24
CA GLY A 12 19.19 -2.57 3.66
C GLY A 12 17.88 -2.36 4.43
N ILE A 13 16.81 -1.97 3.73
CA ILE A 13 15.46 -1.74 4.28
C ILE A 13 14.49 -2.65 3.52
N ALA A 14 14.05 -3.75 4.15
CA ALA A 14 13.27 -4.80 3.48
C ALA A 14 11.96 -4.29 2.86
N GLU A 15 11.30 -3.32 3.49
CA GLU A 15 10.06 -2.73 2.97
C GLU A 15 10.31 -1.83 1.76
N LEU A 16 11.43 -1.11 1.70
CA LEU A 16 11.82 -0.35 0.51
C LEU A 16 12.20 -1.30 -0.64
N ASP A 17 13.00 -2.33 -0.35
CA ASP A 17 13.36 -3.35 -1.34
C ASP A 17 12.13 -4.02 -1.95
N ARG A 18 11.12 -4.30 -1.13
CA ARG A 18 9.85 -4.88 -1.58
C ARG A 18 9.17 -3.99 -2.64
N VAL A 19 8.97 -2.71 -2.32
CA VAL A 19 8.29 -1.76 -3.22
C VAL A 19 9.10 -1.50 -4.48
N LEU A 20 10.42 -1.55 -4.38
CA LEU A 20 11.32 -1.45 -5.53
C LEU A 20 11.36 -2.74 -6.40
N GLY A 21 10.73 -3.82 -5.96
CA GLY A 21 10.72 -5.11 -6.68
C GLY A 21 12.00 -5.92 -6.44
N GLY A 22 12.60 -5.80 -5.25
CA GLY A 22 13.74 -6.60 -4.79
C GLY A 22 15.04 -5.83 -4.55
N GLY A 23 15.01 -4.49 -4.61
CA GLY A 23 16.15 -3.60 -4.36
C GLY A 23 16.30 -2.51 -5.41
N ILE A 24 17.27 -1.63 -5.22
CA ILE A 24 17.58 -0.50 -6.08
C ILE A 24 18.17 -1.03 -7.39
N MET A 25 17.50 -0.79 -8.52
CA MET A 25 18.03 -1.14 -9.82
C MET A 25 19.18 -0.20 -10.18
N LYS A 26 20.30 -0.75 -10.63
CA LYS A 26 21.41 0.07 -11.14
C LYS A 26 20.98 0.90 -12.34
N ARG A 27 21.58 2.08 -12.50
CA ARG A 27 21.30 3.06 -13.55
C ARG A 27 19.83 3.50 -13.59
N SER A 28 19.17 3.53 -12.43
CA SER A 28 17.78 3.96 -12.31
C SER A 28 17.61 5.23 -11.50
N ALA A 29 16.59 6.00 -11.85
CA ALA A 29 16.13 7.15 -11.11
C ALA A 29 14.83 6.82 -10.36
N ILE A 30 14.81 7.10 -9.07
CA ILE A 30 13.70 6.86 -8.16
C ILE A 30 13.26 8.21 -7.57
N LEU A 31 11.97 8.54 -7.72
CA LEU A 31 11.36 9.72 -7.13
C LEU A 31 10.50 9.30 -5.92
N ILE A 32 10.69 9.94 -4.79
CA ILE A 32 9.88 9.75 -3.58
C ILE A 32 9.08 11.02 -3.32
N GLY A 33 7.77 10.97 -3.59
CA GLY A 33 6.82 12.02 -3.28
C GLY A 33 6.18 11.82 -1.92
N GLY A 34 5.73 12.91 -1.29
CA GLY A 34 4.97 12.86 -0.04
C GLY A 34 4.89 14.22 0.63
N GLU A 35 3.98 14.37 1.59
CA GLU A 35 3.80 15.61 2.34
C GLU A 35 5.07 16.02 3.10
N PRO A 36 5.25 17.32 3.39
CA PRO A 36 6.32 17.77 4.29
C PRO A 36 6.20 17.07 5.66
N GLY A 37 7.34 16.63 6.21
CA GLY A 37 7.37 15.94 7.52
C GLY A 37 6.99 14.46 7.51
N ILE A 38 6.54 13.86 6.38
CA ILE A 38 6.12 12.46 6.30
C ILE A 38 7.25 11.45 6.57
N GLY A 39 8.53 11.84 6.38
CA GLY A 39 9.69 10.98 6.62
C GLY A 39 10.56 10.71 5.40
N LYS A 40 10.39 11.42 4.28
CA LYS A 40 11.19 11.24 3.04
C LYS A 40 12.70 11.35 3.29
N SER A 41 13.14 12.46 3.90
CA SER A 41 14.55 12.69 4.22
C SER A 41 15.10 11.65 5.21
N THR A 42 14.25 11.17 6.13
CA THR A 42 14.61 10.10 7.06
C THR A 42 14.82 8.78 6.32
N LEU A 43 13.91 8.41 5.40
CA LEU A 43 14.05 7.22 4.58
C LEU A 43 15.32 7.27 3.73
N LEU A 44 15.60 8.42 3.08
CA LEU A 44 16.80 8.59 2.28
C LEU A 44 18.07 8.40 3.11
N LEU A 45 18.14 9.08 4.26
CA LEU A 45 19.34 9.01 5.12
C LEU A 45 19.54 7.60 5.70
N GLN A 46 18.48 6.92 6.12
CA GLN A 46 18.53 5.53 6.57
C GLN A 46 18.93 4.60 5.42
N THR A 47 18.42 4.81 4.20
CA THR A 47 18.82 4.05 3.01
C THR A 47 20.28 4.27 2.67
N ALA A 48 20.77 5.50 2.71
CA ALA A 48 22.18 5.80 2.48
C ALA A 48 23.11 5.08 3.47
N ALA A 49 22.70 5.00 4.74
CA ALA A 49 23.49 4.33 5.78
C ALA A 49 23.43 2.78 5.68
N ALA A 50 22.27 2.22 5.27
CA ALA A 50 22.02 0.78 5.28
C ALA A 50 22.32 0.09 3.95
N ALA A 51 22.44 0.82 2.83
CA ALA A 51 22.61 0.23 1.50
C ALA A 51 23.83 -0.72 1.42
N GLU A 52 23.58 -1.91 0.89
CA GLU A 52 24.58 -2.97 0.73
C GLU A 52 25.46 -2.73 -0.51
N THR A 53 26.32 -1.71 -0.42
CA THR A 53 27.27 -1.37 -1.47
C THR A 53 28.66 -1.07 -0.90
N LYS A 54 29.70 -1.32 -1.71
CA LYS A 54 31.07 -0.95 -1.36
C LYS A 54 31.47 0.44 -1.90
N GLY A 55 30.68 0.99 -2.82
CA GLY A 55 30.94 2.29 -3.43
C GLY A 55 30.57 3.45 -2.53
N ARG A 56 30.99 4.65 -2.89
CA ARG A 56 30.65 5.89 -2.21
C ARG A 56 29.20 6.28 -2.48
N ILE A 57 28.59 6.95 -1.52
CA ILE A 57 27.22 7.46 -1.60
C ILE A 57 27.29 8.97 -1.43
N LEU A 58 26.70 9.71 -2.37
CA LEU A 58 26.59 11.15 -2.27
C LEU A 58 25.20 11.54 -1.77
N TYR A 59 25.14 12.25 -0.65
CA TYR A 59 23.92 12.86 -0.13
C TYR A 59 23.95 14.37 -0.37
N VAL A 60 23.09 14.83 -1.26
CA VAL A 60 22.93 16.25 -1.61
C VAL A 60 21.75 16.81 -0.83
N SER A 61 21.97 17.85 -0.06
CA SER A 61 20.92 18.57 0.67
C SER A 61 20.87 20.03 0.22
N GLY A 62 19.71 20.43 -0.28
CA GLY A 62 19.42 21.83 -0.58
C GLY A 62 18.63 22.54 0.53
N GLU A 63 18.19 21.81 1.56
CA GLU A 63 17.34 22.33 2.64
C GLU A 63 18.07 22.39 3.99
N GLU A 64 18.90 21.39 4.29
CA GLU A 64 19.55 21.25 5.59
C GLU A 64 21.06 21.47 5.49
N SER A 65 21.63 22.14 6.49
CA SER A 65 23.08 22.26 6.65
C SER A 65 23.72 20.94 7.09
N ALA A 66 25.03 20.78 6.88
CA ALA A 66 25.80 19.63 7.32
C ALA A 66 25.68 19.37 8.84
N GLY A 67 25.58 20.42 9.65
CA GLY A 67 25.38 20.32 11.10
C GLY A 67 24.01 19.71 11.45
N GLN A 68 22.94 20.12 10.76
CA GLN A 68 21.59 19.59 10.96
C GLN A 68 21.51 18.13 10.53
N LEU A 69 22.10 17.77 9.37
CA LEU A 69 22.17 16.38 8.90
C LEU A 69 22.95 15.50 9.89
N LYS A 70 24.06 15.99 10.44
CA LYS A 70 24.84 15.27 11.45
C LYS A 70 24.03 15.02 12.72
N LEU A 71 23.31 16.02 13.22
CA LEU A 71 22.42 15.88 14.39
C LEU A 71 21.33 14.85 14.12
N ARG A 72 20.72 14.89 12.93
CA ARG A 72 19.71 13.91 12.50
C ARG A 72 20.29 12.51 12.43
N ALA A 73 21.45 12.33 11.78
CA ALA A 73 22.12 11.03 11.68
C ALA A 73 22.43 10.45 13.07
N ASN A 74 22.94 11.28 14.00
CA ASN A 74 23.21 10.86 15.36
C ASN A 74 21.94 10.43 16.11
N ARG A 75 20.83 11.20 15.99
CA ARG A 75 19.54 10.84 16.60
C ARG A 75 19.02 9.50 16.06
N LEU A 76 19.21 9.25 14.77
CA LEU A 76 18.81 8.00 14.11
C LEU A 76 19.80 6.85 14.38
N GLY A 77 20.92 7.09 15.07
CA GLY A 77 21.96 6.08 15.33
C GLY A 77 22.68 5.58 14.08
N LEU A 78 22.73 6.38 13.02
CA LEU A 78 23.30 5.99 11.74
C LEU A 78 24.83 6.14 11.72
N ARG A 79 25.50 5.20 11.06
CA ARG A 79 26.92 5.27 10.74
C ARG A 79 27.06 5.57 9.24
N GLY A 80 27.91 6.52 8.90
CA GLY A 80 28.00 7.06 7.55
C GLY A 80 29.38 7.07 6.93
N ASP A 81 30.24 6.09 7.21
CA ASP A 81 31.64 6.06 6.76
C ASP A 81 31.82 6.14 5.23
N ARG A 82 30.77 5.87 4.47
CA ARG A 82 30.75 5.90 2.99
C ARG A 82 29.87 7.01 2.42
N ILE A 83 29.28 7.85 3.27
CA ILE A 83 28.37 8.92 2.87
C ILE A 83 29.15 10.22 2.82
N GLU A 84 29.24 10.78 1.62
CA GLU A 84 29.72 12.15 1.40
C GLU A 84 28.51 13.09 1.39
N ILE A 85 28.60 14.21 2.09
CA ILE A 85 27.50 15.17 2.19
C ILE A 85 27.89 16.44 1.44
N LEU A 86 27.01 16.84 0.52
CA LEU A 86 27.08 18.11 -0.19
C LEU A 86 25.88 18.98 0.18
N CYS A 87 26.10 20.11 0.85
CA CYS A 87 25.07 21.09 1.14
C CYS A 87 25.10 22.20 0.08
N SER A 88 24.54 21.92 -1.09
CA SER A 88 24.39 22.87 -2.19
C SER A 88 23.11 22.57 -2.97
N GLY A 89 22.42 23.61 -3.42
CA GLY A 89 21.34 23.48 -4.41
C GLY A 89 21.80 23.79 -5.83
N ASN A 90 23.06 24.21 -6.04
CA ASN A 90 23.59 24.55 -7.35
C ASN A 90 23.91 23.25 -8.13
N LEU A 91 23.30 23.07 -9.32
CA LEU A 91 23.48 21.88 -10.13
C LEU A 91 24.93 21.72 -10.61
N GLU A 92 25.58 22.80 -10.97
CA GLU A 92 26.96 22.79 -11.47
C GLU A 92 27.93 22.28 -10.41
N ASP A 93 27.75 22.69 -9.14
CA ASP A 93 28.52 22.16 -8.01
C ASP A 93 28.24 20.67 -7.80
N ILE A 94 26.97 20.29 -7.87
CA ILE A 94 26.53 18.88 -7.71
C ILE A 94 27.17 18.01 -8.78
N MET A 95 27.14 18.43 -10.04
CA MET A 95 27.71 17.68 -11.16
C MET A 95 29.23 17.58 -11.05
N ALA A 96 29.92 18.64 -10.65
CA ALA A 96 31.37 18.63 -10.42
C ALA A 96 31.76 17.61 -9.33
N VAL A 97 31.01 17.53 -8.23
CA VAL A 97 31.22 16.54 -7.16
C VAL A 97 30.92 15.13 -7.64
N ILE A 98 29.85 14.93 -8.40
CA ILE A 98 29.47 13.62 -8.96
C ILE A 98 30.59 13.09 -9.88
N GLU A 99 31.14 13.92 -10.75
CA GLU A 99 32.24 13.55 -11.66
C GLU A 99 33.52 13.18 -10.91
N ALA A 100 33.85 13.93 -9.87
CA ALA A 100 35.04 13.67 -9.05
C ALA A 100 34.90 12.43 -8.16
N LEU A 101 33.72 12.24 -7.57
CA LEU A 101 33.46 11.18 -6.56
C LEU A 101 33.11 9.84 -7.20
N LYS A 102 32.43 9.86 -8.34
CA LYS A 102 31.84 8.71 -9.03
C LYS A 102 31.04 7.83 -8.09
N PRO A 103 30.00 8.38 -7.43
CA PRO A 103 29.22 7.64 -6.43
C PRO A 103 28.38 6.56 -7.11
N VAL A 104 28.09 5.46 -6.39
CA VAL A 104 27.18 4.40 -6.85
C VAL A 104 25.73 4.71 -6.51
N LEU A 105 25.49 5.53 -5.49
CA LEU A 105 24.18 6.05 -5.13
C LEU A 105 24.25 7.55 -4.91
N ILE A 106 23.28 8.27 -5.44
CA ILE A 106 23.10 9.71 -5.29
C ILE A 106 21.73 9.92 -4.66
N MET A 107 21.70 10.62 -3.53
CA MET A 107 20.49 10.98 -2.79
C MET A 107 20.32 12.49 -2.85
N VAL A 108 19.22 12.99 -3.38
CA VAL A 108 18.95 14.43 -3.51
C VAL A 108 17.70 14.79 -2.71
N ASP A 109 17.88 15.66 -1.72
CA ASP A 109 16.85 16.11 -0.80
C ASP A 109 16.81 17.66 -0.75
N SER A 110 15.96 18.28 -1.52
CA SER A 110 14.91 17.81 -2.42
C SER A 110 15.10 18.33 -3.86
N ALA A 111 14.35 17.77 -4.81
CA ALA A 111 14.37 18.22 -6.21
C ALA A 111 13.92 19.68 -6.37
N GLN A 112 13.12 20.21 -5.44
CA GLN A 112 12.66 21.62 -5.47
C GLN A 112 13.74 22.63 -5.15
N THR A 113 14.79 22.21 -4.48
CA THR A 113 15.86 23.13 -4.02
C THR A 113 17.03 23.24 -5.00
N ILE A 114 17.05 22.35 -6.02
CA ILE A 114 18.10 22.39 -7.03
C ILE A 114 17.81 23.46 -8.06
N PHE A 115 18.85 24.19 -8.44
CA PHE A 115 18.81 25.20 -9.48
C PHE A 115 20.11 25.19 -10.31
N SER A 116 20.01 25.67 -11.54
CA SER A 116 21.13 25.88 -12.45
C SER A 116 21.11 27.31 -12.96
N ALA A 117 22.26 27.95 -12.97
CA ALA A 117 22.42 29.27 -13.57
C ALA A 117 22.25 29.21 -15.11
N GLU A 118 22.60 28.11 -15.73
CA GLU A 118 22.50 27.89 -17.18
C GLU A 118 21.04 27.80 -17.66
N ALA A 119 20.13 27.33 -16.82
CA ALA A 119 18.72 27.21 -17.17
C ALA A 119 18.02 28.57 -17.31
N GLY A 120 18.64 29.69 -16.89
CA GLY A 120 18.17 31.05 -17.10
C GLY A 120 16.86 31.42 -16.42
N LEU A 121 16.38 30.61 -15.46
CA LEU A 121 15.07 30.73 -14.80
C LEU A 121 15.24 30.92 -13.29
N ALA A 122 14.23 31.48 -12.63
CA ALA A 122 14.24 31.64 -11.18
C ALA A 122 14.27 30.24 -10.49
N ALA A 123 15.06 30.12 -9.42
CA ALA A 123 15.11 28.92 -8.59
C ALA A 123 13.71 28.53 -8.08
N GLY A 124 13.44 27.23 -7.96
CA GLY A 124 12.14 26.70 -7.50
C GLY A 124 11.03 26.67 -8.56
N THR A 125 11.27 27.18 -9.78
CA THR A 125 10.31 27.04 -10.87
C THR A 125 10.28 25.61 -11.40
N VAL A 126 9.14 25.20 -11.94
CA VAL A 126 8.93 23.90 -12.53
C VAL A 126 9.94 23.57 -13.65
N ASN A 127 10.25 24.54 -14.48
CA ASN A 127 11.19 24.37 -15.59
C ASN A 127 12.62 24.22 -15.09
N GLN A 128 13.01 24.95 -14.04
CA GLN A 128 14.28 24.80 -13.35
C GLN A 128 14.46 23.35 -12.81
N MET A 129 13.47 22.91 -12.05
CA MET A 129 13.46 21.57 -11.48
C MET A 129 13.50 20.49 -12.57
N LYS A 130 12.76 20.68 -13.69
CA LYS A 130 12.79 19.78 -14.84
C LYS A 130 14.16 19.70 -15.48
N TYR A 131 14.83 20.84 -15.70
CA TYR A 131 16.17 20.91 -16.27
C TYR A 131 17.17 20.16 -15.37
N CYS A 132 17.21 20.49 -14.09
CA CYS A 132 18.13 19.87 -13.14
C CYS A 132 17.93 18.35 -13.01
N CYS A 133 16.66 17.91 -12.94
CA CYS A 133 16.35 16.48 -12.90
C CYS A 133 16.77 15.77 -14.18
N LEU A 134 16.61 16.40 -15.35
CA LEU A 134 17.01 15.83 -16.65
C LEU A 134 18.51 15.58 -16.71
N GLU A 135 19.31 16.57 -16.32
CA GLU A 135 20.77 16.46 -16.28
C GLU A 135 21.23 15.31 -15.36
N LEU A 136 20.70 15.25 -14.12
CA LEU A 136 21.02 14.17 -13.19
C LEU A 136 20.60 12.79 -13.73
N VAL A 137 19.40 12.67 -14.28
CA VAL A 137 18.89 11.42 -14.85
C VAL A 137 19.70 11.00 -16.08
N SER A 138 20.11 11.93 -16.91
CA SER A 138 20.96 11.65 -18.09
C SER A 138 22.31 11.11 -17.65
N TRP A 139 22.92 11.75 -16.66
CA TRP A 139 24.22 11.33 -16.13
C TRP A 139 24.20 9.89 -15.61
N ILE A 140 23.19 9.51 -14.77
CA ILE A 140 23.14 8.16 -14.20
C ILE A 140 22.91 7.07 -15.24
N LYS A 141 22.28 7.38 -16.38
CA LYS A 141 22.07 6.41 -17.48
C LYS A 141 23.38 6.05 -18.17
N GLU A 142 24.34 6.95 -18.19
CA GLU A 142 25.66 6.76 -18.79
C GLU A 142 26.67 6.18 -17.79
N HIS A 143 26.37 6.25 -16.48
CA HIS A 143 27.26 5.83 -15.40
C HIS A 143 26.66 4.72 -14.55
N ASP A 144 27.52 3.99 -13.82
CA ASP A 144 27.07 2.87 -12.96
C ASP A 144 26.57 3.35 -11.58
N ALA A 145 25.61 4.28 -11.60
CA ALA A 145 25.03 4.91 -10.43
C ALA A 145 23.51 4.83 -10.44
N SER A 146 22.88 5.02 -9.29
CA SER A 146 21.42 5.15 -9.15
C SER A 146 21.07 6.42 -8.35
N LEU A 147 19.94 7.03 -8.69
CA LEU A 147 19.52 8.32 -8.16
C LEU A 147 18.22 8.19 -7.36
N PHE A 148 18.20 8.74 -6.16
CA PHE A 148 16.98 9.04 -5.43
C PHE A 148 16.75 10.55 -5.40
N LEU A 149 15.53 10.95 -5.70
CA LEU A 149 15.05 12.33 -5.61
C LEU A 149 13.88 12.36 -4.62
N THR A 150 13.86 13.30 -3.69
CA THR A 150 12.64 13.59 -2.93
C THR A 150 11.90 14.76 -3.55
N ALA A 151 10.57 14.74 -3.42
CA ALA A 151 9.72 15.85 -3.82
C ALA A 151 8.54 16.02 -2.86
N HIS A 152 8.11 17.27 -2.66
CA HIS A 152 6.89 17.57 -1.93
C HIS A 152 5.66 17.42 -2.83
N VAL A 153 4.58 16.90 -2.28
CA VAL A 153 3.26 16.85 -2.94
C VAL A 153 2.39 17.95 -2.37
N THR A 154 1.45 18.42 -3.19
CA THR A 154 0.38 19.33 -2.74
C THR A 154 -0.64 18.57 -1.90
N LYS A 155 -1.51 19.29 -1.16
CA LYS A 155 -2.63 18.70 -0.39
C LYS A 155 -3.58 17.86 -1.23
N ASP A 156 -3.63 18.08 -2.54
CA ASP A 156 -4.41 17.27 -3.48
C ASP A 156 -3.71 15.98 -3.90
N GLY A 157 -2.59 15.62 -3.27
CA GLY A 157 -1.84 14.37 -3.53
C GLY A 157 -0.99 14.40 -4.80
N PHE A 158 -0.79 15.58 -5.42
CA PHE A 158 0.08 15.73 -6.58
C PHE A 158 1.44 16.31 -6.19
N ILE A 159 2.51 15.86 -6.85
CA ILE A 159 3.83 16.47 -6.69
C ILE A 159 3.73 17.96 -7.07
N SER A 160 4.23 18.82 -6.18
CA SER A 160 4.35 20.27 -6.44
C SER A 160 5.28 20.51 -7.62
N GLY A 161 4.71 20.60 -8.80
CA GLY A 161 5.39 20.65 -10.08
C GLY A 161 4.73 19.66 -11.04
N PRO A 162 4.94 19.80 -12.35
CA PRO A 162 4.18 19.01 -13.30
C PRO A 162 4.52 17.54 -13.16
N LYS A 163 3.55 16.70 -13.43
CA LYS A 163 3.67 15.25 -13.70
C LYS A 163 4.86 14.89 -14.62
N THR A 164 5.48 15.90 -15.21
CA THR A 164 6.60 15.80 -16.12
C THR A 164 7.82 15.12 -15.48
N ILE A 165 8.12 15.37 -14.18
CA ILE A 165 9.26 14.72 -13.50
C ILE A 165 8.98 13.24 -13.28
N GLU A 166 7.73 12.85 -13.01
CA GLU A 166 7.34 11.44 -12.89
C GLU A 166 7.62 10.66 -14.17
N HIS A 167 7.49 11.32 -15.35
CA HIS A 167 7.78 10.68 -16.63
C HIS A 167 9.28 10.49 -16.89
N MET A 168 10.13 11.32 -16.28
CA MET A 168 11.59 11.30 -16.48
C MET A 168 12.29 10.21 -15.68
N VAL A 169 11.71 9.78 -14.56
CA VAL A 169 12.26 8.76 -13.68
C VAL A 169 11.70 7.37 -13.98
N ASP A 170 12.39 6.33 -13.52
CA ASP A 170 12.00 4.95 -13.77
C ASP A 170 11.01 4.43 -12.74
N THR A 171 11.12 4.92 -11.49
CA THR A 171 10.25 4.54 -10.39
C THR A 171 9.74 5.79 -9.67
N VAL A 172 8.44 5.82 -9.36
CA VAL A 172 7.79 6.86 -8.57
C VAL A 172 7.14 6.20 -7.37
N LEU A 173 7.56 6.60 -6.19
CA LEU A 173 7.04 6.15 -4.92
C LEU A 173 6.32 7.31 -4.23
N TYR A 174 5.16 7.02 -3.61
CA TYR A 174 4.47 7.95 -2.74
C TYR A 174 4.53 7.48 -1.31
N PHE A 175 4.91 8.40 -0.43
CA PHE A 175 4.94 8.19 1.01
C PHE A 175 3.70 8.83 1.60
N GLU A 176 2.85 8.02 2.22
CA GLU A 176 1.54 8.40 2.75
C GLU A 176 1.48 8.09 4.25
N ASP A 177 0.72 8.86 5.01
CA ASP A 177 0.44 8.54 6.41
C ASP A 177 -0.88 7.77 6.58
N SER A 178 -1.05 7.20 7.75
CA SER A 178 -2.31 6.65 8.20
C SER A 178 -3.07 7.72 8.98
N ASN A 179 -4.21 8.19 8.47
CA ASN A 179 -5.04 9.18 9.16
C ASN A 179 -5.57 8.71 10.53
N HIS A 180 -5.37 7.45 10.91
CA HIS A 180 -5.86 6.85 12.15
C HIS A 180 -4.76 6.38 13.12
N ASN A 181 -3.55 6.25 12.63
CA ASN A 181 -2.38 5.90 13.45
C ASN A 181 -1.23 6.80 13.03
N GLU A 182 -0.99 7.84 13.82
CA GLU A 182 -0.03 8.91 13.52
C GLU A 182 1.39 8.39 13.25
N ASP A 183 1.71 7.18 13.73
CA ASP A 183 3.04 6.60 13.58
C ASP A 183 3.18 5.72 12.33
N THR A 184 2.08 5.25 11.72
CA THR A 184 2.14 4.34 10.57
C THR A 184 2.31 5.11 9.27
N ARG A 185 3.23 4.65 8.42
CA ARG A 185 3.53 5.20 7.09
C ARG A 185 3.46 4.12 6.04
N PHE A 186 2.90 4.46 4.89
CA PHE A 186 2.80 3.59 3.72
C PHE A 186 3.68 4.12 2.59
N LEU A 187 4.42 3.24 1.95
CA LEU A 187 5.18 3.53 0.74
C LEU A 187 4.57 2.73 -0.41
N ARG A 188 4.04 3.41 -1.42
CA ARG A 188 3.41 2.81 -2.60
C ARG A 188 4.12 3.22 -3.87
N ALA A 189 4.23 2.30 -4.82
CA ALA A 189 4.70 2.62 -6.16
C ALA A 189 3.51 3.11 -7.02
N ALA A 190 3.63 4.32 -7.58
CA ALA A 190 2.73 4.81 -8.63
C ALA A 190 3.24 4.42 -10.03
N LYS A 191 4.57 4.23 -10.14
CA LYS A 191 5.25 3.79 -11.35
C LYS A 191 6.46 2.96 -10.95
N ASN A 192 6.65 1.82 -11.59
CA ASN A 192 7.86 1.01 -11.42
C ASN A 192 8.15 0.24 -12.72
N ARG A 193 9.21 0.63 -13.44
CA ARG A 193 9.60 -0.05 -14.69
C ARG A 193 10.27 -1.40 -14.43
N PHE A 194 10.67 -1.68 -13.20
CA PHE A 194 11.47 -2.84 -12.83
C PHE A 194 10.75 -3.79 -11.87
N GLY A 195 9.48 -3.54 -11.56
CA GLY A 195 8.71 -4.35 -10.63
C GLY A 195 7.22 -4.04 -10.64
N SER A 196 6.46 -4.72 -9.79
CA SER A 196 5.03 -4.45 -9.61
C SER A 196 4.80 -3.09 -8.96
N VAL A 197 3.72 -2.43 -9.34
CA VAL A 197 3.21 -1.21 -8.68
C VAL A 197 2.24 -1.53 -7.53
N ASP A 198 1.86 -2.79 -7.36
CA ASP A 198 0.87 -3.19 -6.36
C ASP A 198 1.48 -3.40 -4.96
N GLU A 199 2.83 -3.48 -4.86
CA GLU A 199 3.49 -3.71 -3.58
C GLU A 199 3.39 -2.49 -2.66
N ILE A 200 3.24 -2.77 -1.36
CA ILE A 200 3.20 -1.76 -0.31
C ILE A 200 4.33 -1.99 0.71
N GLY A 201 5.04 -0.93 1.05
CA GLY A 201 5.95 -0.86 2.19
C GLY A 201 5.23 -0.28 3.40
N ILE A 202 5.39 -0.90 4.56
CA ILE A 202 4.74 -0.49 5.80
C ILE A 202 5.81 -0.18 6.85
N PHE A 203 5.78 1.05 7.33
CA PHE A 203 6.73 1.57 8.31
C PHE A 203 6.02 2.14 9.52
N THR A 204 6.72 2.18 10.64
CA THR A 204 6.35 3.00 11.80
C THR A 204 7.38 4.09 11.98
N MET A 205 6.93 5.32 12.23
CA MET A 205 7.79 6.46 12.57
C MET A 205 7.94 6.56 14.07
N GLY A 206 9.15 6.47 14.57
CA GLY A 206 9.47 6.62 15.98
C GLY A 206 10.62 7.61 16.22
N GLU A 207 11.07 7.74 17.45
CA GLU A 207 12.20 8.62 17.82
C GLU A 207 13.47 8.28 17.06
N LYS A 208 13.71 7.00 16.77
CA LYS A 208 14.85 6.48 16.01
C LYS A 208 14.62 6.44 14.49
N GLY A 209 13.61 7.14 13.99
CA GLY A 209 13.25 7.18 12.58
C GLY A 209 12.25 6.10 12.15
N LEU A 210 12.36 5.68 10.90
CA LEU A 210 11.50 4.66 10.32
C LEU A 210 11.97 3.27 10.71
N SER A 211 11.04 2.46 11.18
CA SER A 211 11.25 1.03 11.45
C SER A 211 10.25 0.19 10.65
N ILE A 212 10.61 -1.03 10.31
CA ILE A 212 9.73 -1.97 9.64
C ILE A 212 8.76 -2.60 10.64
N VAL A 213 7.53 -2.84 10.20
CA VAL A 213 6.54 -3.59 10.99
C VAL A 213 6.71 -5.07 10.69
N GLU A 214 7.16 -5.85 11.68
CA GLU A 214 7.43 -7.29 11.51
C GLU A 214 6.15 -8.08 11.26
N ASP A 215 5.09 -7.81 12.01
CA ASP A 215 3.79 -8.45 11.83
C ASP A 215 2.72 -7.41 11.47
N THR A 216 2.40 -7.37 10.18
CA THR A 216 1.37 -6.48 9.63
C THR A 216 -0.04 -7.07 9.72
N SER A 217 -0.19 -8.33 10.17
CA SER A 217 -1.48 -9.03 10.12
C SER A 217 -2.51 -8.47 11.10
N LEU A 218 -2.05 -7.85 12.20
CA LEU A 218 -2.94 -7.25 13.21
C LEU A 218 -3.00 -5.71 13.16
N LEU A 219 -2.17 -5.08 12.32
CA LEU A 219 -2.00 -3.63 12.29
C LEU A 219 -3.30 -2.86 11.98
N PHE A 220 -4.18 -3.47 11.20
CA PHE A 220 -5.44 -2.86 10.74
C PHE A 220 -6.67 -3.47 11.44
N LEU A 221 -6.47 -4.09 12.59
CA LEU A 221 -7.52 -4.64 13.43
C LEU A 221 -7.60 -3.88 14.74
N VAL A 222 -8.81 -3.63 15.20
CA VAL A 222 -9.03 -3.03 16.51
C VAL A 222 -9.17 -4.16 17.54
N SER A 223 -8.32 -4.15 18.57
CA SER A 223 -8.43 -5.12 19.66
C SER A 223 -9.71 -4.87 20.47
N ARG A 224 -10.53 -5.89 20.61
CA ARG A 224 -11.76 -5.86 21.40
C ARG A 224 -11.91 -7.13 22.21
N GLU A 225 -12.50 -6.99 23.36
CA GLU A 225 -12.98 -8.11 24.18
C GLU A 225 -14.47 -8.33 23.94
N GLY A 226 -14.90 -9.59 23.84
CA GLY A 226 -16.30 -9.95 23.69
C GLY A 226 -16.80 -10.02 22.23
N GLU A 227 -18.11 -9.81 22.05
CA GLU A 227 -18.77 -9.84 20.75
C GLU A 227 -18.47 -8.57 19.94
N LEU A 228 -18.39 -8.72 18.61
CA LEU A 228 -18.25 -7.58 17.73
C LEU A 228 -19.54 -6.76 17.70
N PRO A 229 -19.46 -5.42 17.68
CA PRO A 229 -20.62 -4.59 17.38
C PRO A 229 -21.15 -4.88 15.96
N PRO A 230 -22.48 -4.72 15.72
CA PRO A 230 -23.02 -4.79 14.38
C PRO A 230 -22.33 -3.83 13.42
N GLY A 231 -22.14 -4.25 12.18
CA GLY A 231 -21.45 -3.47 11.15
C GLY A 231 -19.95 -3.67 11.08
N ILE A 232 -19.37 -4.48 11.95
CA ILE A 232 -17.92 -4.74 11.96
C ILE A 232 -17.64 -6.15 11.44
N VAL A 233 -16.71 -6.24 10.47
CA VAL A 233 -16.20 -7.50 9.94
C VAL A 233 -14.70 -7.38 9.63
N THR A 234 -14.00 -8.52 9.60
CA THR A 234 -12.60 -8.56 9.14
C THR A 234 -12.52 -9.07 7.71
N ALA A 235 -11.93 -8.26 6.84
CA ALA A 235 -11.62 -8.62 5.46
C ALA A 235 -10.18 -9.13 5.35
N ALA A 236 -9.96 -10.21 4.57
CA ALA A 236 -8.63 -10.65 4.18
C ALA A 236 -8.34 -10.16 2.75
N VAL A 237 -7.66 -9.02 2.64
CA VAL A 237 -7.36 -8.34 1.37
C VAL A 237 -5.93 -8.62 0.91
N LEU A 238 -5.71 -8.63 -0.41
CA LEU A 238 -4.39 -8.78 -1.01
C LEU A 238 -3.86 -7.41 -1.42
N GLU A 239 -2.71 -7.04 -0.90
CA GLU A 239 -1.96 -5.85 -1.31
C GLU A 239 -0.58 -6.30 -1.83
N GLY A 240 -0.40 -6.25 -3.15
CA GLY A 240 0.76 -6.81 -3.82
C GLY A 240 0.91 -8.30 -3.57
N SER A 241 2.00 -8.67 -2.91
CA SER A 241 2.29 -10.06 -2.53
C SER A 241 1.79 -10.43 -1.12
N ARG A 242 1.27 -9.47 -0.34
CA ARG A 242 0.85 -9.66 1.05
C ARG A 242 -0.66 -9.81 1.20
N THR A 243 -1.06 -10.66 2.14
CA THR A 243 -2.42 -10.62 2.68
C THR A 243 -2.43 -9.76 3.93
N LEU A 244 -3.33 -8.79 3.98
CA LEU A 244 -3.60 -7.97 5.14
C LEU A 244 -4.99 -8.32 5.69
N LEU A 245 -5.11 -8.36 7.02
CA LEU A 245 -6.40 -8.47 7.68
C LEU A 245 -6.83 -7.05 8.07
N VAL A 246 -7.97 -6.62 7.56
CA VAL A 246 -8.43 -5.24 7.69
C VAL A 246 -9.85 -5.23 8.24
N GLU A 247 -10.07 -4.45 9.27
CA GLU A 247 -11.40 -4.27 9.82
C GLU A 247 -12.19 -3.27 8.98
N ILE A 248 -13.33 -3.73 8.46
CA ILE A 248 -14.32 -2.91 7.77
C ILE A 248 -15.43 -2.58 8.77
N GLN A 249 -15.74 -1.29 8.88
CA GLN A 249 -16.81 -0.77 9.75
C GLN A 249 -17.86 -0.11 8.86
N ALA A 250 -19.09 -0.58 8.95
CA ALA A 250 -20.23 -0.02 8.25
C ALA A 250 -21.26 0.53 9.25
N LEU A 251 -21.86 1.66 8.91
CA LEU A 251 -23.00 2.24 9.62
C LEU A 251 -24.06 2.62 8.60
N THR A 252 -25.32 2.28 8.89
CA THR A 252 -26.47 2.69 8.08
C THR A 252 -27.40 3.54 8.92
N VAL A 253 -27.80 4.69 8.40
CA VAL A 253 -28.79 5.58 9.06
C VAL A 253 -29.86 5.97 8.06
N PRO A 254 -31.12 6.19 8.47
CA PRO A 254 -32.16 6.63 7.57
C PRO A 254 -31.75 7.90 6.81
N ALA A 255 -31.88 7.88 5.49
CA ALA A 255 -31.54 9.01 4.65
C ALA A 255 -32.48 10.21 4.97
N LYS A 256 -31.90 11.40 5.19
CA LYS A 256 -32.67 12.62 5.44
C LYS A 256 -33.30 13.23 4.19
N GLY A 257 -32.97 12.72 3.02
CA GLY A 257 -33.42 13.19 1.72
C GLY A 257 -33.98 12.06 0.85
N SER A 258 -34.35 12.38 -0.39
CA SER A 258 -34.88 11.43 -1.35
C SER A 258 -33.82 10.47 -1.95
N MET A 259 -32.55 10.73 -1.72
CA MET A 259 -31.43 9.94 -2.25
C MET A 259 -30.49 9.50 -1.12
N SER A 260 -30.13 8.22 -1.12
CA SER A 260 -29.06 7.66 -0.29
C SER A 260 -27.71 8.28 -0.63
N ARG A 261 -26.93 8.61 0.38
CA ARG A 261 -25.55 9.09 0.24
C ARG A 261 -24.58 8.06 0.76
N VAL A 262 -23.42 7.98 0.09
CA VAL A 262 -22.32 7.09 0.49
C VAL A 262 -21.14 7.94 0.94
N PHE A 263 -20.69 7.71 2.17
CA PHE A 263 -19.52 8.33 2.77
C PHE A 263 -18.47 7.24 2.98
N SER A 264 -17.46 7.23 2.13
CA SER A 264 -16.39 6.23 2.16
C SER A 264 -15.10 6.82 1.59
N ASP A 265 -14.07 6.92 2.43
CA ASP A 265 -12.80 7.54 2.06
C ASP A 265 -11.76 6.53 1.56
N ARG A 266 -11.82 5.29 2.05
CA ARG A 266 -10.77 4.27 1.84
C ARG A 266 -11.20 3.16 0.89
N ILE A 267 -12.49 3.00 0.67
CA ILE A 267 -13.08 2.16 -0.38
C ILE A 267 -13.84 3.08 -1.32
N ASP A 268 -13.66 2.90 -2.62
CA ASP A 268 -14.35 3.69 -3.63
C ASP A 268 -15.87 3.69 -3.41
N SER A 269 -16.49 4.88 -3.36
CA SER A 269 -17.92 5.06 -3.06
C SER A 269 -18.82 4.44 -4.13
N ALA A 270 -18.37 4.39 -5.41
CA ALA A 270 -19.10 3.68 -6.45
C ALA A 270 -19.10 2.17 -6.23
N ARG A 271 -18.01 1.62 -5.69
CA ARG A 271 -17.96 0.21 -5.26
C ARG A 271 -18.93 -0.06 -4.12
N VAL A 272 -18.99 0.79 -3.10
CA VAL A 272 -19.95 0.67 -1.99
C VAL A 272 -21.39 0.69 -2.52
N SER A 273 -21.72 1.63 -3.41
CA SER A 273 -23.04 1.72 -4.04
C SER A 273 -23.40 0.47 -4.84
N ARG A 274 -22.44 -0.09 -5.59
CA ARG A 274 -22.62 -1.34 -6.34
C ARG A 274 -22.90 -2.51 -5.42
N VAL A 275 -22.14 -2.69 -4.35
CA VAL A 275 -22.33 -3.76 -3.37
C VAL A 275 -23.68 -3.60 -2.65
N ALA A 276 -24.09 -2.37 -2.29
CA ALA A 276 -25.40 -2.11 -1.71
C ALA A 276 -26.53 -2.52 -2.66
N ALA A 277 -26.43 -2.23 -3.95
CA ALA A 277 -27.41 -2.64 -4.96
C ALA A 277 -27.48 -4.18 -5.10
N VAL A 278 -26.35 -4.91 -5.01
CA VAL A 278 -26.29 -6.37 -4.99
C VAL A 278 -27.01 -6.93 -3.76
N ILE A 279 -26.79 -6.36 -2.58
CA ILE A 279 -27.50 -6.73 -1.33
C ILE A 279 -29.01 -6.53 -1.50
N GLU A 280 -29.42 -5.37 -1.98
CA GLU A 280 -30.84 -5.04 -2.15
C GLU A 280 -31.53 -6.01 -3.11
N LYS A 281 -30.90 -6.29 -4.26
CA LYS A 281 -31.45 -7.17 -5.28
C LYS A 281 -31.51 -8.63 -4.84
N HIS A 282 -30.45 -9.14 -4.21
CA HIS A 282 -30.31 -10.57 -3.96
C HIS A 282 -30.71 -11.01 -2.55
N LEU A 283 -30.63 -10.11 -1.55
CA LEU A 283 -31.02 -10.42 -0.17
C LEU A 283 -32.37 -9.79 0.21
N GLY A 284 -32.94 -8.90 -0.63
CA GLY A 284 -34.18 -8.18 -0.34
C GLY A 284 -34.02 -7.16 0.81
N LEU A 285 -32.79 -6.79 1.18
CA LEU A 285 -32.50 -5.87 2.26
C LEU A 285 -32.37 -4.45 1.71
N ARG A 286 -33.33 -3.58 1.97
CA ARG A 286 -33.37 -2.25 1.43
C ARG A 286 -32.30 -1.34 2.05
N LEU A 287 -31.46 -0.77 1.20
CA LEU A 287 -30.39 0.17 1.52
C LEU A 287 -30.54 1.52 0.80
N SER A 288 -31.41 1.59 -0.21
CA SER A 288 -31.68 2.81 -0.98
C SER A 288 -32.34 3.93 -0.16
N ASP A 289 -32.87 3.63 1.02
CA ASP A 289 -33.43 4.57 1.98
C ASP A 289 -32.47 4.90 3.15
N GLN A 290 -31.19 4.49 3.03
CA GLN A 290 -30.17 4.67 4.06
C GLN A 290 -28.99 5.49 3.55
N ASP A 291 -28.48 6.39 4.36
CA ASP A 291 -27.12 6.93 4.19
C ASP A 291 -26.12 5.88 4.68
N LEU A 292 -25.10 5.61 3.89
CA LEU A 292 -24.09 4.56 4.14
C LEU A 292 -22.77 5.20 4.53
N TYR A 293 -22.23 4.81 5.67
CA TYR A 293 -20.92 5.24 6.15
C TYR A 293 -20.01 4.03 6.24
N ILE A 294 -18.86 4.09 5.55
CA ILE A 294 -17.86 3.03 5.55
C ILE A 294 -16.53 3.58 6.03
N ASN A 295 -15.97 2.94 7.04
CA ASN A 295 -14.63 3.22 7.52
C ASN A 295 -13.76 1.94 7.44
N VAL A 296 -12.46 2.15 7.22
CA VAL A 296 -11.44 1.09 7.20
C VAL A 296 -10.47 1.38 8.33
N ALA A 297 -10.38 0.47 9.30
CA ALA A 297 -9.48 0.65 10.43
C ALA A 297 -8.01 0.75 9.95
N GLY A 298 -7.24 1.58 10.63
CA GLY A 298 -5.85 1.85 10.26
C GLY A 298 -5.67 2.70 9.00
N GLY A 299 -6.76 3.16 8.37
CA GLY A 299 -6.74 4.18 7.31
C GLY A 299 -6.12 3.73 5.97
N ILE A 300 -5.89 2.44 5.76
CA ILE A 300 -5.37 1.92 4.50
C ILE A 300 -6.44 2.03 3.39
N ARG A 301 -6.04 2.50 2.21
CA ARG A 301 -6.90 2.52 1.03
C ARG A 301 -6.95 1.12 0.39
N ILE A 302 -8.16 0.59 0.19
CA ILE A 302 -8.37 -0.74 -0.39
C ILE A 302 -8.86 -0.60 -1.83
N THR A 303 -8.06 -1.08 -2.77
CA THR A 303 -8.39 -1.12 -4.20
C THR A 303 -8.78 -2.52 -4.66
N GLU A 304 -8.40 -3.55 -3.91
CA GLU A 304 -8.62 -4.96 -4.22
C GLU A 304 -10.11 -5.33 -4.17
N VAL A 305 -10.58 -6.10 -5.17
CA VAL A 305 -11.99 -6.49 -5.30
C VAL A 305 -12.41 -7.56 -4.28
N GLY A 306 -11.46 -8.31 -3.74
CA GLY A 306 -11.74 -9.35 -2.73
C GLY A 306 -12.34 -8.85 -1.43
N VAL A 307 -12.41 -7.52 -1.22
CA VAL A 307 -13.07 -6.87 -0.08
C VAL A 307 -14.60 -6.90 -0.18
N GLU A 308 -15.17 -7.13 -1.36
CA GLU A 308 -16.60 -6.86 -1.64
C GLU A 308 -17.55 -7.76 -0.84
N LEU A 309 -17.20 -9.03 -0.62
CA LEU A 309 -18.00 -9.91 0.23
C LEU A 309 -17.99 -9.46 1.70
N ALA A 310 -16.82 -9.05 2.21
CA ALA A 310 -16.70 -8.52 3.57
C ALA A 310 -17.49 -7.21 3.73
N LEU A 311 -17.40 -6.31 2.74
CA LEU A 311 -18.19 -5.07 2.70
C LEU A 311 -19.70 -5.35 2.71
N ALA A 312 -20.13 -6.35 1.93
CA ALA A 312 -21.54 -6.77 1.91
C ALA A 312 -21.99 -7.30 3.28
N CYS A 313 -21.16 -8.12 3.92
CA CYS A 313 -21.44 -8.63 5.27
C CYS A 313 -21.47 -7.51 6.32
N ALA A 314 -20.59 -6.50 6.22
CA ALA A 314 -20.58 -5.34 7.09
C ALA A 314 -21.87 -4.50 6.95
N LEU A 315 -22.27 -4.21 5.72
CA LEU A 315 -23.51 -3.48 5.43
C LEU A 315 -24.77 -4.26 5.90
N TYR A 316 -24.78 -5.59 5.66
CA TYR A 316 -25.86 -6.44 6.15
C TYR A 316 -25.95 -6.42 7.68
N SER A 317 -24.84 -6.60 8.35
CA SER A 317 -24.73 -6.54 9.83
C SER A 317 -25.19 -5.19 10.37
N ALA A 318 -24.72 -4.09 9.80
CA ALA A 318 -25.12 -2.74 10.20
C ALA A 318 -26.63 -2.51 10.04
N ARG A 319 -27.21 -2.96 8.93
CA ARG A 319 -28.64 -2.74 8.60
C ARG A 319 -29.58 -3.61 9.44
N THR A 320 -29.16 -4.85 9.76
CA THR A 320 -29.98 -5.78 10.52
C THR A 320 -29.75 -5.72 12.03
N GLY A 321 -28.68 -5.09 12.49
CA GLY A 321 -28.28 -5.08 13.90
C GLY A 321 -27.71 -6.42 14.37
N ILE A 322 -27.40 -7.38 13.47
CA ILE A 322 -26.88 -8.70 13.84
C ILE A 322 -25.35 -8.67 13.71
N PRO A 323 -24.59 -8.89 14.80
CA PRO A 323 -23.13 -8.90 14.74
C PRO A 323 -22.60 -10.09 13.95
N ALA A 324 -21.46 -9.90 13.26
CA ALA A 324 -20.72 -11.01 12.70
C ALA A 324 -20.02 -11.80 13.82
N PRO A 325 -19.79 -13.14 13.65
CA PRO A 325 -19.05 -13.92 14.63
C PRO A 325 -17.62 -13.40 14.81
N ALA A 326 -17.15 -13.35 16.05
CA ALA A 326 -15.75 -13.00 16.35
C ALA A 326 -14.81 -14.04 15.73
N LYS A 327 -13.56 -13.64 15.43
CA LYS A 327 -12.53 -14.51 14.83
C LYS A 327 -12.88 -15.10 13.45
N THR A 328 -13.74 -14.39 12.72
CA THR A 328 -14.11 -14.73 11.35
C THR A 328 -13.46 -13.75 10.37
N ALA A 329 -12.72 -14.27 9.38
CA ALA A 329 -12.17 -13.49 8.29
C ALA A 329 -12.95 -13.78 6.99
N ILE A 330 -13.13 -12.76 6.16
CA ILE A 330 -13.97 -12.84 4.96
C ILE A 330 -13.19 -12.33 3.75
N ALA A 331 -13.29 -13.02 2.62
CA ALA A 331 -12.82 -12.52 1.34
C ALA A 331 -13.66 -13.04 0.18
N GLY A 332 -13.97 -12.19 -0.80
CA GLY A 332 -14.72 -12.58 -1.99
C GLY A 332 -14.99 -11.38 -2.89
N GLU A 333 -14.87 -11.57 -4.20
CA GLU A 333 -15.38 -10.64 -5.20
C GLU A 333 -16.86 -10.94 -5.45
N LEU A 334 -17.68 -9.90 -5.59
CA LEU A 334 -19.11 -10.05 -5.89
C LEU A 334 -19.42 -9.62 -7.31
N SER A 335 -20.05 -10.53 -8.08
CA SER A 335 -20.66 -10.16 -9.35
C SER A 335 -22.00 -9.42 -9.15
N LEU A 336 -22.46 -8.71 -10.16
CA LEU A 336 -23.81 -8.10 -10.15
C LEU A 336 -24.93 -9.15 -10.07
N ALA A 337 -24.66 -10.40 -10.45
CA ALA A 337 -25.56 -11.54 -10.28
C ALA A 337 -25.56 -12.11 -8.86
N GLY A 338 -24.78 -11.55 -7.94
CA GLY A 338 -24.68 -12.01 -6.55
C GLY A 338 -23.78 -13.22 -6.35
N GLU A 339 -22.99 -13.59 -7.36
CA GLU A 339 -22.03 -14.71 -7.27
C GLU A 339 -20.79 -14.28 -6.49
N VAL A 340 -20.25 -15.19 -5.70
CA VAL A 340 -18.94 -15.07 -5.06
C VAL A 340 -17.90 -15.67 -5.99
N ARG A 341 -17.06 -14.82 -6.59
CA ARG A 341 -16.09 -15.21 -7.61
C ARG A 341 -14.77 -15.68 -7.02
N PRO A 342 -14.04 -16.55 -7.73
CA PRO A 342 -12.71 -17.00 -7.32
C PRO A 342 -11.74 -15.85 -7.08
N LEU A 343 -10.86 -16.01 -6.08
CA LEU A 343 -9.85 -15.04 -5.70
C LEU A 343 -8.44 -15.57 -5.90
N ARG A 344 -7.52 -14.68 -6.25
CA ARG A 344 -6.08 -14.98 -6.27
C ARG A 344 -5.56 -15.24 -4.86
N ARG A 345 -4.62 -16.19 -4.75
CA ARG A 345 -3.90 -16.53 -3.49
C ARG A 345 -4.85 -16.83 -2.31
N LEU A 346 -5.94 -17.52 -2.55
CA LEU A 346 -6.92 -17.83 -1.51
C LEU A 346 -6.30 -18.59 -0.33
N SER A 347 -5.46 -19.59 -0.59
CA SER A 347 -4.74 -20.34 0.45
C SER A 347 -3.83 -19.48 1.30
N GLY A 348 -3.17 -18.47 0.70
CA GLY A 348 -2.37 -17.49 1.42
C GLY A 348 -3.19 -16.63 2.38
N ARG A 349 -4.39 -16.22 1.95
CA ARG A 349 -5.32 -15.44 2.79
C ARG A 349 -5.78 -16.23 4.00
N VAL A 350 -6.18 -17.49 3.80
CA VAL A 350 -6.58 -18.39 4.89
C VAL A 350 -5.43 -18.64 5.87
N LYS A 351 -4.21 -18.90 5.36
CA LYS A 351 -3.02 -19.08 6.22
C LYS A 351 -2.73 -17.84 7.07
N THR A 352 -2.81 -16.65 6.48
CA THR A 352 -2.59 -15.38 7.21
C THR A 352 -3.64 -15.19 8.28
N ALA A 353 -4.94 -15.39 7.97
CA ALA A 353 -6.01 -15.27 8.94
C ALA A 353 -5.82 -16.24 10.12
N ARG A 354 -5.47 -17.49 9.87
CA ARG A 354 -5.21 -18.48 10.91
C ARG A 354 -4.01 -18.13 11.79
N LYS A 355 -2.90 -17.68 11.17
CA LYS A 355 -1.72 -17.21 11.93
C LYS A 355 -2.08 -16.06 12.87
N ALA A 356 -3.02 -15.21 12.47
CA ALA A 356 -3.53 -14.11 13.25
C ALA A 356 -4.61 -14.51 14.29
N GLY A 357 -4.89 -15.81 14.44
CA GLY A 357 -5.83 -16.35 15.45
C GLY A 357 -7.31 -16.39 15.01
N PHE A 358 -7.59 -16.21 13.71
CA PHE A 358 -8.94 -16.38 13.18
C PHE A 358 -9.24 -17.87 12.99
N THR A 359 -10.38 -18.32 13.50
CA THR A 359 -10.79 -19.74 13.47
C THR A 359 -11.63 -20.06 12.25
N GLU A 360 -12.33 -19.08 11.70
CA GLU A 360 -13.23 -19.22 10.57
C GLU A 360 -12.82 -18.34 9.40
N PHE A 361 -12.96 -18.84 8.18
CA PHE A 361 -12.74 -18.09 6.96
C PHE A 361 -13.89 -18.33 5.97
N TYR A 362 -14.51 -17.26 5.52
CA TYR A 362 -15.60 -17.26 4.56
C TYR A 362 -15.12 -16.73 3.20
N GLY A 363 -15.27 -17.55 2.15
CA GLY A 363 -14.71 -17.19 0.86
C GLY A 363 -15.34 -17.92 -0.34
N PRO A 364 -14.74 -17.76 -1.54
CA PRO A 364 -15.19 -18.44 -2.75
C PRO A 364 -14.87 -19.93 -2.72
N LEU A 365 -15.55 -20.68 -3.62
CA LEU A 365 -15.37 -22.14 -3.78
C LEU A 365 -13.99 -22.56 -4.29
N SER A 366 -13.27 -21.67 -4.99
CA SER A 366 -11.95 -21.99 -5.57
C SER A 366 -11.05 -20.78 -5.64
N SER A 367 -9.73 -20.99 -5.77
CA SER A 367 -8.81 -19.96 -6.19
C SER A 367 -8.95 -19.66 -7.68
N ALA A 368 -8.50 -18.47 -8.12
CA ALA A 368 -8.50 -18.12 -9.53
C ALA A 368 -7.49 -18.98 -10.32
N GLU A 369 -6.39 -19.39 -9.68
CA GLU A 369 -5.36 -20.25 -10.26
C GLU A 369 -5.90 -21.67 -10.55
N GLU A 370 -6.78 -22.19 -9.70
CA GLU A 370 -7.42 -23.51 -9.89
C GLU A 370 -8.52 -23.48 -10.94
N GLY A 371 -9.16 -22.33 -11.15
CA GLY A 371 -10.22 -22.15 -12.16
C GLY A 371 -9.73 -22.39 -13.60
N ASP A 372 -8.48 -22.00 -13.90
CA ASP A 372 -7.88 -22.21 -15.22
C ASP A 372 -7.44 -23.66 -15.45
N GLN A 373 -7.00 -24.38 -14.43
CA GLN A 373 -6.64 -25.81 -14.53
C GLN A 373 -7.88 -26.71 -14.64
N ARG A 374 -9.00 -26.36 -14.00
CA ARG A 374 -10.26 -27.14 -14.08
C ARG A 374 -10.98 -26.99 -15.42
N ARG A 375 -10.78 -25.92 -16.17
CA ARG A 375 -11.27 -25.79 -17.54
C ARG A 375 -10.59 -26.78 -18.50
N GLN A 376 -9.40 -27.27 -18.14
CA GLN A 376 -8.66 -28.27 -18.92
C GLN A 376 -8.98 -29.73 -18.50
N ASN A 377 -9.55 -29.97 -17.30
CA ASN A 377 -9.79 -31.29 -16.75
C ASN A 377 -11.28 -31.50 -16.35
N ALA A 378 -12.21 -31.17 -17.24
CA ALA A 378 -13.64 -31.37 -17.02
C ALA A 378 -14.02 -32.85 -17.15
N GLU A 379 -13.65 -33.70 -16.18
CA GLU A 379 -14.32 -35.00 -15.92
C GLU A 379 -14.15 -35.35 -14.44
N GLY A 380 -15.28 -35.29 -13.71
CA GLY A 380 -15.62 -36.11 -12.54
C GLY A 380 -14.70 -36.08 -11.31
N GLY A 381 -14.83 -35.11 -10.42
CA GLY A 381 -14.22 -35.16 -9.09
C GLY A 381 -15.02 -34.41 -8.03
N SER A 382 -15.18 -34.99 -6.85
CA SER A 382 -15.91 -34.48 -5.69
C SER A 382 -15.46 -33.03 -5.30
N LEU A 383 -16.46 -32.17 -5.07
CA LEU A 383 -16.37 -30.71 -4.89
C LEU A 383 -15.76 -30.22 -3.54
N ASN A 384 -15.17 -31.09 -2.72
CA ASN A 384 -14.89 -30.77 -1.31
C ASN A 384 -13.42 -30.62 -0.90
N GLN A 385 -12.44 -30.60 -1.82
CA GLN A 385 -11.05 -30.37 -1.45
C GLN A 385 -10.38 -29.40 -2.43
N ILE A 386 -10.26 -28.14 -2.02
CA ILE A 386 -9.34 -27.20 -2.67
C ILE A 386 -7.94 -27.57 -2.19
N GLU A 387 -7.05 -27.99 -3.10
CA GLU A 387 -5.67 -28.35 -2.77
C GLU A 387 -4.99 -27.22 -1.97
N GLY A 388 -4.51 -27.56 -0.77
CA GLY A 388 -3.79 -26.65 0.11
C GLY A 388 -4.67 -25.79 1.05
N LEU A 389 -5.99 -25.95 1.07
CA LEU A 389 -6.87 -25.37 2.08
C LEU A 389 -7.22 -26.40 3.16
N PRO A 390 -7.17 -26.02 4.44
CA PRO A 390 -7.59 -26.89 5.52
C PRO A 390 -9.12 -27.07 5.49
N SER A 391 -9.59 -28.29 5.64
CA SER A 391 -11.02 -28.64 5.67
C SER A 391 -11.78 -28.07 6.86
N GLU A 392 -11.10 -27.76 7.94
CA GLU A 392 -11.70 -27.25 9.18
C GLU A 392 -11.70 -25.71 9.22
N GLY A 393 -12.86 -25.09 9.47
CA GLY A 393 -13.00 -23.63 9.60
C GLY A 393 -12.91 -22.84 8.29
N PHE A 394 -12.93 -23.49 7.12
CA PHE A 394 -13.09 -22.83 5.84
C PHE A 394 -14.48 -23.10 5.27
N PHE A 395 -15.23 -22.01 5.01
CA PHE A 395 -16.60 -22.06 4.48
C PHE A 395 -16.64 -21.43 3.10
N ALA A 396 -16.97 -22.22 2.09
CA ALA A 396 -16.97 -21.82 0.70
C ALA A 396 -18.38 -21.61 0.15
N PHE A 397 -18.59 -20.53 -0.62
CA PHE A 397 -19.91 -20.13 -1.11
C PHE A 397 -19.88 -19.79 -2.60
N ARG A 398 -21.02 -20.05 -3.26
CA ARG A 398 -21.25 -19.70 -4.67
C ARG A 398 -21.86 -18.31 -4.83
N ASN A 399 -22.63 -17.89 -3.84
CA ASN A 399 -23.37 -16.64 -3.92
C ASN A 399 -23.50 -15.97 -2.54
N ILE A 400 -23.85 -14.70 -2.56
CA ILE A 400 -24.00 -13.85 -1.37
C ILE A 400 -25.10 -14.36 -0.41
N LYS A 401 -26.19 -15.00 -0.93
CA LYS A 401 -27.28 -15.52 -0.08
C LYS A 401 -26.79 -16.63 0.83
N GLU A 402 -26.02 -17.56 0.27
CA GLU A 402 -25.42 -18.66 1.03
C GLU A 402 -24.46 -18.15 2.08
N ALA A 403 -23.55 -17.21 1.70
CA ALA A 403 -22.55 -16.65 2.58
C ALA A 403 -23.18 -15.90 3.77
N VAL A 404 -24.13 -15.02 3.51
CA VAL A 404 -24.81 -14.23 4.55
C VAL A 404 -25.66 -15.12 5.47
N LYS A 405 -26.38 -16.08 4.89
CA LYS A 405 -27.16 -17.03 5.69
C LYS A 405 -26.25 -17.84 6.62
N ALA A 406 -25.14 -18.37 6.14
CA ALA A 406 -24.21 -19.14 6.96
C ALA A 406 -23.59 -18.28 8.07
N LEU A 407 -23.09 -17.08 7.72
CA LEU A 407 -22.40 -16.20 8.64
C LEU A 407 -23.31 -15.72 9.79
N PHE A 408 -24.56 -15.36 9.49
CA PHE A 408 -25.47 -14.73 10.48
C PHE A 408 -26.52 -15.68 11.06
N SER A 409 -26.62 -16.96 10.63
CA SER A 409 -27.49 -17.95 11.26
C SER A 409 -26.92 -18.44 12.62
N VAL A 410 -25.62 -18.59 12.71
CA VAL A 410 -24.92 -19.00 13.95
C VAL A 410 -25.09 -17.97 15.08
N SER A 411 -25.17 -16.69 14.72
CA SER A 411 -25.39 -15.61 15.71
C SER A 411 -26.81 -15.59 16.26
N LYS A 412 -27.81 -16.03 15.48
CA LYS A 412 -29.21 -16.10 15.97
C LYS A 412 -29.43 -17.20 17.00
N GLU A 413 -28.78 -18.35 16.86
CA GLU A 413 -28.90 -19.44 17.81
C GLU A 413 -28.25 -19.14 19.17
N LYS A 414 -27.18 -18.32 19.18
CA LYS A 414 -26.51 -17.87 20.43
C LYS A 414 -27.25 -16.75 21.17
N GLN A 415 -28.13 -16.00 20.50
CA GLN A 415 -28.96 -14.96 21.13
C GLN A 415 -30.31 -15.50 21.66
N ALA A 416 -30.65 -16.75 21.30
CA ALA A 416 -31.88 -17.42 21.76
C ALA A 416 -31.67 -18.37 22.95
N LEU A 417 -30.44 -18.49 23.44
CA LEU A 417 -30.03 -19.18 24.67
C LEU A 417 -29.57 -18.18 25.74
#